data_5a3c8b23fe98887cd772e7c6713424f1
#
_entry.id   5a3c8b23fe98887cd772e7c6713424f1
#
_cell.length_a   1.000
_cell.length_b   1.000
_cell.length_c   1.000
_cell.angle_alpha   90.00
_cell.angle_beta   90.00
_cell.angle_gamma   90.00
#
_symmetry.space_group_name_H-M   'P 1'
#
loop_
_entity.id
_entity.type
_entity.pdbx_description
1 polymer ?
#
loop_
_entity_poly.entity_id
_entity_poly.type
_entity_poly.pdbx_seq_one_letter_code
_entity_poly.pdbx_strand_id
1 'polypeptide(L)'
;MWTQCSNIEENDSGYIIKLDDGENIKSKTIIYAAGAYPRRADVPGEEEYTGKGVSYCAICDGAFYKDKTVTVLGGGDTALDDALYLSDICKKVYLIHRRNEFRGAQSTVEKLKEKDNVEFVLSDSVVEIKGDKKLDSVKLASGKELAVDGIFIAYGSVP
;
A
#
# COMPACT_ATOMS: atom_id res chain seq x y z
N MET A 1 -10.99 21.97 -22.60
CA MET A 1 -11.73 22.14 -21.32
C MET A 1 -11.80 20.77 -20.69
N TRP A 2 -11.48 20.62 -19.42
CA TRP A 2 -11.59 19.34 -18.71
C TRP A 2 -12.97 19.30 -18.09
N THR A 3 -13.75 18.26 -18.38
CA THR A 3 -15.11 18.07 -17.87
C THR A 3 -15.12 16.84 -16.98
N GLN A 4 -15.80 16.91 -15.83
CA GLN A 4 -15.88 15.82 -14.87
C GLN A 4 -17.29 15.22 -14.87
N CYS A 5 -17.35 13.90 -14.65
CA CYS A 5 -18.61 13.23 -14.40
C CYS A 5 -19.06 13.54 -12.96
N SER A 6 -20.21 14.21 -12.82
CA SER A 6 -20.79 14.56 -11.52
C SER A 6 -21.77 13.52 -10.99
N ASN A 7 -22.45 12.77 -11.90
CA ASN A 7 -23.41 11.74 -11.53
C ASN A 7 -23.65 10.76 -12.67
N ILE A 8 -24.05 9.53 -12.33
CA ILE A 8 -24.47 8.50 -13.27
C ILE A 8 -25.85 7.99 -12.83
N GLU A 9 -26.81 8.03 -13.75
CA GLU A 9 -28.17 7.53 -13.53
C GLU A 9 -28.44 6.35 -14.48
N GLU A 10 -29.01 5.28 -13.98
CA GLU A 10 -29.46 4.13 -14.76
C GLU A 10 -30.93 4.28 -15.10
N ASN A 11 -31.32 3.88 -16.33
CA ASN A 11 -32.71 3.78 -16.76
C ASN A 11 -32.91 2.57 -17.69
N ASP A 12 -34.12 2.30 -18.10
CA ASP A 12 -34.49 1.16 -18.94
C ASP A 12 -33.76 1.10 -20.30
N SER A 13 -33.17 2.22 -20.75
CA SER A 13 -32.46 2.35 -22.04
C SER A 13 -30.92 2.36 -21.89
N GLY A 14 -30.37 2.30 -20.65
CA GLY A 14 -28.95 2.39 -20.36
C GLY A 14 -28.65 3.42 -19.29
N TYR A 15 -27.66 4.27 -19.54
CA TYR A 15 -27.13 5.22 -18.54
C TYR A 15 -27.17 6.65 -19.05
N ILE A 16 -27.39 7.58 -18.13
CA ILE A 16 -27.23 9.03 -18.34
C ILE A 16 -26.07 9.49 -17.45
N ILE A 17 -24.99 9.95 -18.08
CA ILE A 17 -23.81 10.50 -17.39
C ILE A 17 -23.99 12.03 -17.38
N LYS A 18 -24.08 12.59 -16.17
CA LYS A 18 -24.17 14.04 -15.96
C LYS A 18 -22.78 14.62 -15.78
N LEU A 19 -22.49 15.67 -16.50
CA LEU A 19 -21.22 16.39 -16.46
C LEU A 19 -21.37 17.66 -15.61
N ASP A 20 -20.25 18.17 -15.11
CA ASP A 20 -20.19 19.36 -14.25
C ASP A 20 -20.47 20.67 -15.04
N ASP A 21 -20.34 20.65 -16.36
CA ASP A 21 -20.71 21.74 -17.27
C ASP A 21 -22.21 21.79 -17.60
N GLY A 22 -23.00 20.83 -17.08
CA GLY A 22 -24.42 20.70 -17.30
C GLY A 22 -24.84 19.86 -18.53
N GLU A 23 -23.87 19.34 -19.28
CA GLU A 23 -24.16 18.42 -20.38
C GLU A 23 -24.49 17.01 -19.86
N ASN A 24 -25.21 16.24 -20.67
CA ASN A 24 -25.58 14.86 -20.40
C ASN A 24 -25.18 13.96 -21.56
N ILE A 25 -24.47 12.87 -21.24
CA ILE A 25 -24.13 11.83 -22.22
C ILE A 25 -25.00 10.61 -21.98
N LYS A 26 -25.67 10.11 -23.05
CA LYS A 26 -26.42 8.85 -22.97
C LYS A 26 -25.57 7.72 -23.50
N SER A 27 -25.54 6.60 -22.77
CA SER A 27 -24.78 5.41 -23.14
C SER A 27 -25.55 4.15 -22.80
N LYS A 28 -25.33 3.08 -23.56
CA LYS A 28 -25.85 1.74 -23.23
C LYS A 28 -24.99 1.01 -22.22
N THR A 29 -23.70 1.34 -22.16
CA THR A 29 -22.70 0.71 -21.28
C THR A 29 -21.70 1.76 -20.82
N ILE A 30 -21.10 1.54 -19.64
CA ILE A 30 -20.06 2.41 -19.08
C ILE A 30 -18.85 1.57 -18.72
N ILE A 31 -17.66 2.06 -19.08
CA ILE A 31 -16.39 1.56 -18.55
C ILE A 31 -15.90 2.59 -17.54
N TYR A 32 -15.93 2.22 -16.25
CA TYR A 32 -15.43 3.06 -15.16
C TYR A 32 -13.93 2.79 -14.95
N ALA A 33 -13.10 3.75 -15.30
CA ALA A 33 -11.64 3.68 -15.23
C ALA A 33 -11.04 4.93 -14.58
N ALA A 34 -11.64 5.37 -13.46
CA ALA A 34 -11.27 6.61 -12.78
C ALA A 34 -9.98 6.51 -11.93
N GLY A 35 -9.35 5.33 -11.89
CA GLY A 35 -8.15 5.09 -11.10
C GLY A 35 -8.45 4.80 -9.64
N ALA A 36 -7.39 4.67 -8.85
CA ALA A 36 -7.43 4.47 -7.41
C ALA A 36 -6.20 5.10 -6.75
N TYR A 37 -6.36 5.52 -5.50
CA TYR A 37 -5.26 6.04 -4.70
C TYR A 37 -4.87 5.05 -3.60
N PRO A 38 -3.58 4.84 -3.33
CA PRO A 38 -3.16 4.01 -2.21
C PRO A 38 -3.62 4.63 -0.89
N ARG A 39 -4.05 3.78 0.04
CA ARG A 39 -4.34 4.22 1.41
C ARG A 39 -3.03 4.56 2.10
N ARG A 40 -3.01 5.70 2.75
CA ARG A 40 -1.87 6.19 3.53
C ARG A 40 -1.86 5.57 4.93
N ALA A 41 -0.70 5.58 5.57
CA ALA A 41 -0.56 5.24 6.99
C ALA A 41 -0.94 6.42 7.88
N ASP A 42 -0.87 7.65 7.34
CA ASP A 42 -1.15 8.93 8.00
C ASP A 42 -0.29 9.12 9.27
N VAL A 43 0.99 8.80 9.15
CA VAL A 43 1.96 8.97 10.23
C VAL A 43 3.00 10.05 9.91
N PRO A 44 3.57 10.72 10.92
CA PRO A 44 4.68 11.67 10.71
C PRO A 44 5.81 11.06 9.89
N GLY A 45 6.33 11.83 8.93
CA GLY A 45 7.40 11.42 8.02
C GLY A 45 6.92 10.73 6.73
N GLU A 46 5.68 10.24 6.65
CA GLU A 46 5.21 9.54 5.45
C GLU A 46 5.30 10.41 4.19
N GLU A 47 4.80 11.64 4.25
CA GLU A 47 4.82 12.54 3.10
C GLU A 47 6.23 13.00 2.75
N GLU A 48 7.03 13.32 3.76
CA GLU A 48 8.41 13.79 3.60
C GLU A 48 9.30 12.76 2.90
N TYR A 49 9.14 11.47 3.25
CA TYR A 49 9.93 10.39 2.70
C TYR A 49 9.26 9.62 1.56
N THR A 50 8.09 10.06 1.08
CA THR A 50 7.48 9.51 -0.14
C THR A 50 8.43 9.70 -1.34
N GLY A 51 8.80 8.59 -2.01
CA GLY A 51 9.83 8.56 -3.04
C GLY A 51 11.28 8.64 -2.53
N LYS A 52 11.48 8.74 -1.20
CA LYS A 52 12.80 8.76 -0.56
C LYS A 52 12.93 7.65 0.51
N GLY A 53 12.23 6.54 0.30
CA GLY A 53 12.18 5.41 1.22
C GLY A 53 10.76 4.91 1.48
N VAL A 54 9.73 5.74 1.33
CA VAL A 54 8.32 5.33 1.41
C VAL A 54 7.80 5.02 0.00
N SER A 55 7.21 3.85 -0.16
CA SER A 55 6.57 3.37 -1.39
C SER A 55 5.19 2.75 -1.11
N TYR A 56 4.34 2.72 -2.14
CA TYR A 56 3.02 2.07 -2.13
C TYR A 56 2.92 0.93 -3.16
N CYS A 57 4.05 0.57 -3.81
CA CYS A 57 4.08 -0.43 -4.86
C CYS A 57 5.37 -1.26 -4.78
N ALA A 58 5.30 -2.44 -4.20
CA ALA A 58 6.47 -3.31 -4.06
C ALA A 58 7.02 -3.77 -5.41
N ILE A 59 6.15 -4.10 -6.37
CA ILE A 59 6.56 -4.52 -7.71
C ILE A 59 7.24 -3.38 -8.47
N CYS A 60 6.79 -2.12 -8.26
CA CYS A 60 7.36 -0.96 -8.94
C CYS A 60 8.77 -0.63 -8.41
N ASP A 61 8.93 -0.63 -7.10
CA ASP A 61 10.09 -0.05 -6.44
C ASP A 61 11.01 -1.07 -5.76
N GLY A 62 10.56 -2.32 -5.60
CA GLY A 62 11.27 -3.36 -4.84
C GLY A 62 12.71 -3.60 -5.33
N ALA A 63 12.96 -3.48 -6.62
CA ALA A 63 14.29 -3.67 -7.19
C ALA A 63 15.34 -2.68 -6.66
N PHE A 64 14.94 -1.47 -6.21
CA PHE A 64 15.83 -0.47 -5.60
C PHE A 64 16.29 -0.85 -4.19
N TYR A 65 15.63 -1.87 -3.58
CA TYR A 65 15.89 -2.35 -2.23
C TYR A 65 16.58 -3.71 -2.19
N LYS A 66 17.18 -4.12 -3.32
CA LYS A 66 17.98 -5.33 -3.35
C LYS A 66 19.06 -5.32 -2.25
N ASP A 67 19.17 -6.43 -1.51
CA ASP A 67 20.12 -6.63 -0.41
C ASP A 67 19.97 -5.62 0.76
N LYS A 68 18.85 -4.89 0.85
CA LYS A 68 18.53 -3.93 1.91
C LYS A 68 17.50 -4.50 2.90
N THR A 69 17.31 -3.79 4.00
CA THR A 69 16.29 -4.09 4.99
C THR A 69 15.06 -3.22 4.74
N VAL A 70 13.89 -3.84 4.63
CA VAL A 70 12.64 -3.11 4.38
C VAL A 70 11.54 -3.53 5.35
N THR A 71 10.50 -2.72 5.45
CA THR A 71 9.27 -3.08 6.15
C THR A 71 8.07 -2.99 5.23
N VAL A 72 7.11 -3.91 5.41
CA VAL A 72 5.80 -3.91 4.74
C VAL A 72 4.73 -3.70 5.80
N LEU A 73 3.84 -2.74 5.57
CA LEU A 73 2.72 -2.46 6.46
C LEU A 73 1.43 -3.01 5.89
N GLY A 74 0.80 -3.92 6.62
CA GLY A 74 -0.49 -4.46 6.24
C GLY A 74 -0.73 -5.88 6.74
N GLY A 75 -1.89 -6.44 6.41
CA GLY A 75 -2.26 -7.80 6.84
C GLY A 75 -3.33 -8.43 5.94
N GLY A 76 -3.58 -7.85 4.77
CA GLY A 76 -4.36 -8.42 3.69
C GLY A 76 -3.48 -9.06 2.63
N ASP A 77 -4.10 -9.60 1.57
CA ASP A 77 -3.39 -10.29 0.50
C ASP A 77 -2.29 -9.43 -0.14
N THR A 78 -2.56 -8.17 -0.44
CA THR A 78 -1.55 -7.24 -0.98
C THR A 78 -0.29 -7.19 -0.12
N ALA A 79 -0.43 -7.05 1.21
CA ALA A 79 0.73 -6.98 2.11
C ALA A 79 1.50 -8.29 2.18
N LEU A 80 0.80 -9.43 2.14
CA LEU A 80 1.42 -10.75 2.15
C LEU A 80 2.18 -11.01 0.83
N ASP A 81 1.57 -10.67 -0.31
CA ASP A 81 2.18 -10.84 -1.63
C ASP A 81 3.38 -9.90 -1.82
N ASP A 82 3.26 -8.65 -1.37
CA ASP A 82 4.36 -7.67 -1.37
C ASP A 82 5.53 -8.17 -0.50
N ALA A 83 5.23 -8.67 0.71
CA ALA A 83 6.27 -9.21 1.60
C ALA A 83 6.95 -10.45 1.01
N LEU A 84 6.19 -11.33 0.35
CA LEU A 84 6.72 -12.52 -0.31
C LEU A 84 7.63 -12.13 -1.48
N TYR A 85 7.20 -11.20 -2.34
CA TYR A 85 8.01 -10.68 -3.44
C TYR A 85 9.30 -10.02 -2.94
N LEU A 86 9.20 -9.15 -1.92
CA LEU A 86 10.36 -8.47 -1.35
C LEU A 86 11.30 -9.43 -0.63
N SER A 87 10.81 -10.53 -0.07
CA SER A 87 11.65 -11.54 0.58
C SER A 87 12.64 -12.21 -0.40
N ASP A 88 12.31 -12.26 -1.68
CA ASP A 88 13.19 -12.82 -2.72
C ASP A 88 14.29 -11.84 -3.17
N ILE A 89 14.17 -10.56 -2.83
CA ILE A 89 15.04 -9.48 -3.32
C ILE A 89 15.84 -8.85 -2.18
N CYS A 90 15.19 -8.63 -1.03
CA CYS A 90 15.74 -7.88 0.09
C CYS A 90 16.53 -8.77 1.05
N LYS A 91 17.48 -8.15 1.76
CA LYS A 91 18.23 -8.83 2.84
C LYS A 91 17.32 -9.22 3.99
N LYS A 92 16.38 -8.36 4.36
CA LYS A 92 15.42 -8.59 5.44
C LYS A 92 14.12 -7.85 5.18
N VAL A 93 13.00 -8.49 5.54
CA VAL A 93 11.65 -7.92 5.46
C VAL A 93 10.99 -8.01 6.83
N TYR A 94 10.57 -6.88 7.39
CA TYR A 94 9.67 -6.82 8.53
C TYR A 94 8.24 -6.69 8.03
N LEU A 95 7.37 -7.67 8.31
CA LEU A 95 5.95 -7.58 8.02
C LEU A 95 5.20 -7.13 9.28
N ILE A 96 4.77 -5.87 9.30
CA ILE A 96 4.14 -5.22 10.45
C ILE A 96 2.64 -5.21 10.29
N HIS A 97 1.94 -5.79 11.27
CA HIS A 97 0.49 -5.81 11.30
C HIS A 97 -0.06 -5.48 12.68
N ARG A 98 -1.08 -4.59 12.73
CA ARG A 98 -1.71 -4.12 13.98
C ARG A 98 -2.51 -5.18 14.74
N ARG A 99 -2.78 -6.33 14.14
CA ARG A 99 -3.49 -7.45 14.75
C ARG A 99 -2.53 -8.63 14.92
N ASN A 100 -2.97 -9.62 15.71
CA ASN A 100 -2.24 -10.88 15.89
C ASN A 100 -2.45 -11.88 14.75
N GLU A 101 -3.42 -11.64 13.86
CA GLU A 101 -3.77 -12.52 12.75
C GLU A 101 -3.90 -11.75 11.43
N PHE A 102 -3.44 -12.35 10.35
CA PHE A 102 -3.59 -11.83 9.01
C PHE A 102 -4.98 -12.13 8.45
N ARG A 103 -5.49 -11.25 7.57
CA ARG A 103 -6.75 -11.45 6.85
C ARG A 103 -6.55 -12.04 5.45
N GLY A 104 -5.33 -12.01 4.94
CA GLY A 104 -4.98 -12.55 3.65
C GLY A 104 -4.84 -14.07 3.67
N ALA A 105 -4.52 -14.66 2.53
CA ALA A 105 -4.48 -16.09 2.31
C ALA A 105 -3.49 -16.80 3.25
N GLN A 106 -3.96 -17.80 3.98
CA GLN A 106 -3.14 -18.58 4.91
C GLN A 106 -1.97 -19.29 4.22
N SER A 107 -2.17 -19.70 2.97
CA SER A 107 -1.11 -20.32 2.15
C SER A 107 0.08 -19.38 1.89
N THR A 108 -0.17 -18.07 1.74
CA THR A 108 0.91 -17.07 1.60
C THR A 108 1.60 -16.83 2.94
N VAL A 109 0.84 -16.82 4.05
CA VAL A 109 1.42 -16.71 5.39
C VAL A 109 2.36 -17.89 5.69
N GLU A 110 1.99 -19.11 5.31
CA GLU A 110 2.83 -20.29 5.49
C GLU A 110 4.14 -20.19 4.69
N LYS A 111 4.07 -19.77 3.43
CA LYS A 111 5.27 -19.51 2.61
C LYS A 111 6.19 -18.47 3.24
N LEU A 112 5.61 -17.40 3.81
CA LEU A 112 6.39 -16.36 4.47
C LEU A 112 7.06 -16.85 5.75
N LYS A 113 6.43 -17.79 6.49
CA LYS A 113 7.04 -18.43 7.68
C LYS A 113 8.25 -19.30 7.34
N GLU A 114 8.33 -19.82 6.12
CA GLU A 114 9.48 -20.62 5.65
C GLU A 114 10.67 -19.74 5.23
N LYS A 115 10.51 -18.42 5.16
CA LYS A 115 11.56 -17.49 4.76
C LYS A 115 12.39 -17.04 5.97
N ASP A 116 13.68 -17.35 5.98
CA ASP A 116 14.60 -16.97 7.07
C ASP A 116 14.80 -15.46 7.22
N ASN A 117 14.54 -14.70 6.16
CA ASN A 117 14.71 -13.24 6.12
C ASN A 117 13.43 -12.46 6.36
N VAL A 118 12.31 -13.11 6.69
CA VAL A 118 11.04 -12.44 7.03
C VAL A 118 10.80 -12.50 8.54
N GLU A 119 10.54 -11.35 9.15
CA GLU A 119 10.17 -11.22 10.56
C GLU A 119 8.77 -10.63 10.68
N PHE A 120 7.87 -11.37 11.36
CA PHE A 120 6.52 -10.90 11.64
C PHE A 120 6.53 -10.02 12.89
N VAL A 121 6.04 -8.79 12.76
CA VAL A 121 5.82 -7.86 13.86
C VAL A 121 4.31 -7.67 13.99
N LEU A 122 3.70 -8.51 14.85
CA LEU A 122 2.26 -8.55 15.04
C LEU A 122 1.84 -7.72 16.26
N SER A 123 0.57 -7.32 16.28
CA SER A 123 -0.04 -6.49 17.34
C SER A 123 0.71 -5.17 17.57
N ASP A 124 1.34 -4.65 16.51
CA ASP A 124 2.08 -3.39 16.54
C ASP A 124 1.82 -2.58 15.27
N SER A 125 2.20 -1.32 15.27
CA SER A 125 2.03 -0.42 14.14
C SER A 125 3.15 0.62 14.09
N VAL A 126 3.47 1.11 12.91
CA VAL A 126 4.37 2.26 12.75
C VAL A 126 3.62 3.51 13.19
N VAL A 127 4.26 4.32 14.01
CA VAL A 127 3.74 5.61 14.51
C VAL A 127 4.55 6.81 14.04
N GLU A 128 5.76 6.58 13.52
CA GLU A 128 6.63 7.63 12.99
C GLU A 128 7.64 7.02 12.02
N ILE A 129 7.90 7.73 10.94
CA ILE A 129 8.93 7.42 9.94
C ILE A 129 10.02 8.48 10.08
N LYS A 130 11.27 8.05 10.19
CA LYS A 130 12.41 8.93 10.46
C LYS A 130 13.48 8.80 9.41
N GLY A 131 14.31 9.81 9.31
CA GLY A 131 15.48 9.87 8.46
C GLY A 131 16.09 11.25 8.41
N ASP A 132 17.12 11.43 7.60
CA ASP A 132 17.71 12.75 7.28
C ASP A 132 17.35 13.09 5.82
N LYS A 133 18.17 12.72 4.86
CA LYS A 133 17.90 12.93 3.42
C LYS A 133 16.96 11.91 2.82
N LYS A 134 16.88 10.74 3.41
CA LYS A 134 16.01 9.62 3.08
C LYS A 134 15.59 8.91 4.36
N LEU A 135 14.61 8.05 4.27
CA LEU A 135 14.19 7.17 5.35
C LEU A 135 15.39 6.31 5.83
N ASP A 136 15.55 6.16 7.14
CA ASP A 136 16.55 5.29 7.78
C ASP A 136 15.98 4.44 8.92
N SER A 137 14.85 4.82 9.49
CA SER A 137 14.21 4.06 10.57
C SER A 137 12.70 4.30 10.66
N VAL A 138 12.02 3.39 11.33
CA VAL A 138 10.60 3.51 11.71
C VAL A 138 10.45 3.24 13.21
N LYS A 139 9.60 4.04 13.86
CA LYS A 139 9.23 3.87 15.26
C LYS A 139 7.89 3.17 15.36
N LEU A 140 7.81 2.16 16.21
CA LEU A 140 6.60 1.39 16.47
C LEU A 140 5.84 1.92 17.68
N ALA A 141 4.55 1.60 17.77
CA ALA A 141 3.70 1.97 18.90
C ALA A 141 4.18 1.35 20.23
N SER A 142 4.80 0.17 20.17
CA SER A 142 5.48 -0.45 21.31
C SER A 142 6.69 0.31 21.85
N GLY A 143 7.15 1.34 21.11
CA GLY A 143 8.37 2.08 21.41
C GLY A 143 9.64 1.52 20.77
N LYS A 144 9.57 0.32 20.14
CA LYS A 144 10.69 -0.26 19.39
C LYS A 144 10.98 0.61 18.16
N GLU A 145 12.27 0.76 17.83
CA GLU A 145 12.71 1.39 16.60
C GLU A 145 13.41 0.35 15.72
N LEU A 146 13.06 0.34 14.43
CA LEU A 146 13.62 -0.56 13.43
C LEU A 146 14.41 0.26 12.41
N ALA A 147 15.70 -0.03 12.27
CA ALA A 147 16.51 0.51 11.19
C ALA A 147 16.12 -0.18 9.88
N VAL A 148 15.66 0.61 8.90
CA VAL A 148 15.20 0.11 7.61
C VAL A 148 15.56 1.09 6.48
N ASP A 149 15.80 0.57 5.30
CA ASP A 149 16.10 1.37 4.10
C ASP A 149 14.86 1.80 3.34
N GLY A 150 13.73 1.12 3.60
CA GLY A 150 12.47 1.39 2.92
C GLY A 150 11.25 0.84 3.66
N ILE A 151 10.11 1.46 3.37
CA ILE A 151 8.79 1.07 3.87
C ILE A 151 7.80 0.98 2.71
N PHE A 152 7.07 -0.13 2.64
CA PHE A 152 6.01 -0.39 1.67
C PHE A 152 4.67 -0.40 2.39
N ILE A 153 3.81 0.58 2.06
CA ILE A 153 2.50 0.73 2.69
C ILE A 153 1.46 -0.01 1.86
N ALA A 154 1.04 -1.18 2.33
CA ALA A 154 0.14 -2.10 1.66
C ALA A 154 -1.25 -2.18 2.33
N TYR A 155 -1.86 -1.02 2.57
CA TYR A 155 -3.19 -0.90 3.19
C TYR A 155 -4.34 -1.02 2.20
N GLY A 156 -4.03 -1.30 0.92
CA GLY A 156 -4.98 -1.29 -0.19
C GLY A 156 -5.20 0.10 -0.77
N SER A 157 -6.19 0.22 -1.63
CA SER A 157 -6.52 1.47 -2.34
C SER A 157 -7.96 1.88 -2.10
N VAL A 158 -8.24 3.14 -2.42
CA VAL A 158 -9.58 3.73 -2.52
C VAL A 158 -9.77 4.26 -3.93
N PRO A 159 -10.99 4.11 -4.50
CA PRO A 159 -11.34 4.69 -5.79
C PRO A 159 -11.39 6.21 -5.76
#